data_c7f9e6f6c37d05cdba3ac1abf4885295
#
_entry.id   c7f9e6f6c37d05cdba3ac1abf4885295
#
_cell.length_a   1.000
_cell.length_b   1.000
_cell.length_c   1.000
_cell.angle_alpha   90.00
_cell.angle_beta   90.00
_cell.angle_gamma   90.00
#
_symmetry.space_group_name_H-M   'P 1'
#
loop_
_entity.id
_entity.type
_entity.pdbx_description
1 polymer ?
#
loop_
_entity_poly.entity_id
_entity_poly.type
_entity_poly.pdbx_seq_one_letter_code
_entity_poly.pdbx_strand_id
1 'polypeptide(L)'
;MTRRDEILKLIVEHFIKTAEPVGSKTLQEAYKLDVSSATIRNEMNALEKDGYLEKTHTSSGRIPSEKGYQYYVENLRSGSVDEKAKNALQTILSEKAKSVEEVMKESCQILSQMTNLASCVIGQKASEERLVSIQIIPIGSNTATAIFVTDKGHVESKTFIIQEAVSVDDVAKTVKLLNERLSGTPIVSVVPMMEAMRPALTDYLVGQRIVFDAILGAFTSFASKHLELFGKDELYSQPEFANDAMKLRELLRFLDDPDKLKKELEKAAKNGENDIIVQIGSDSKGLDDLAMVSAKISLPGEHEGALTVLGPSRMDYDRVVSTLQYFAQELDRYFETATKGEKECSKKTKSGKTTKPQANKKTTKK
;
A
#
# COMPACT_ATOMS: atom_id res chain seq x y z
N MET A 1 33.80 3.07 -7.47
CA MET A 1 33.56 3.17 -6.02
C MET A 1 34.85 3.68 -5.38
N THR A 2 34.78 4.75 -4.62
CA THR A 2 35.92 5.30 -3.90
C THR A 2 36.18 4.48 -2.62
N ARG A 3 37.38 4.61 -2.01
CA ARG A 3 37.65 3.97 -0.70
C ARG A 3 36.66 4.43 0.38
N ARG A 4 36.25 5.69 0.35
CA ARG A 4 35.27 6.24 1.27
C ARG A 4 33.90 5.59 1.11
N ASP A 5 33.46 5.38 -0.13
CA ASP A 5 32.23 4.67 -0.43
C ASP A 5 32.27 3.22 0.05
N GLU A 6 33.40 2.55 -0.14
CA GLU A 6 33.60 1.16 0.32
C GLU A 6 33.49 1.07 1.84
N ILE A 7 34.15 1.99 2.57
CA ILE A 7 34.08 2.04 4.03
C ILE A 7 32.66 2.33 4.51
N LEU A 8 31.96 3.27 3.90
CA LEU A 8 30.56 3.56 4.24
C LEU A 8 29.67 2.33 3.99
N LYS A 9 29.81 1.68 2.83
CA LYS A 9 29.09 0.45 2.50
C LYS A 9 29.28 -0.61 3.57
N LEU A 10 30.53 -0.90 3.95
CA LEU A 10 30.87 -1.91 4.94
C LEU A 10 30.34 -1.56 6.35
N ILE A 11 30.34 -0.28 6.71
CA ILE A 11 29.75 0.18 7.99
C ILE A 11 28.25 -0.07 7.99
N VAL A 12 27.55 0.31 6.92
CA VAL A 12 26.09 0.11 6.79
C VAL A 12 25.75 -1.39 6.86
N GLU A 13 26.41 -2.22 6.05
CA GLU A 13 26.17 -3.65 6.01
C GLU A 13 26.51 -4.36 7.32
N HIS A 14 27.56 -3.92 8.01
CA HIS A 14 27.93 -4.48 9.32
C HIS A 14 26.91 -4.10 10.39
N PHE A 15 26.50 -2.83 10.41
CA PHE A 15 25.52 -2.33 11.39
C PHE A 15 24.13 -2.98 11.18
N ILE A 16 23.70 -3.18 9.93
CA ILE A 16 22.47 -3.92 9.62
C ILE A 16 22.50 -5.33 10.25
N LYS A 17 23.65 -6.01 10.18
CA LYS A 17 23.79 -7.39 10.67
C LYS A 17 23.90 -7.48 12.19
N THR A 18 24.57 -6.53 12.83
CA THR A 18 24.98 -6.65 14.25
C THR A 18 24.20 -5.75 15.19
N ALA A 19 23.62 -4.66 14.67
CA ALA A 19 23.07 -3.54 15.45
C ALA A 19 24.07 -2.88 16.42
N GLU A 20 25.38 -3.12 16.22
CA GLU A 20 26.44 -2.58 17.09
C GLU A 20 27.22 -1.46 16.38
N PRO A 21 27.58 -0.38 17.10
CA PRO A 21 28.42 0.68 16.54
C PRO A 21 29.76 0.15 16.04
N VAL A 22 30.14 0.54 14.83
CA VAL A 22 31.27 -0.05 14.10
C VAL A 22 32.54 0.70 14.34
N GLY A 23 33.57 0.01 14.84
CA GLY A 23 34.93 0.54 15.05
C GLY A 23 35.86 0.28 13.86
N SER A 24 36.91 1.13 13.70
CA SER A 24 37.87 0.96 12.60
C SER A 24 38.65 -0.36 12.66
N LYS A 25 38.95 -0.88 13.85
CA LYS A 25 39.59 -2.19 14.04
C LYS A 25 38.64 -3.32 13.67
N THR A 26 37.39 -3.23 14.10
CA THR A 26 36.33 -4.19 13.77
C THR A 26 36.18 -4.34 12.26
N LEU A 27 36.13 -3.21 11.51
CA LEU A 27 36.07 -3.24 10.05
C LEU A 27 37.30 -3.90 9.42
N GLN A 28 38.51 -3.51 9.89
CA GLN A 28 39.75 -4.06 9.36
C GLN A 28 39.77 -5.58 9.50
N GLU A 29 39.45 -6.09 10.70
CA GLU A 29 39.50 -7.52 11.04
C GLU A 29 38.40 -8.31 10.34
N ALA A 30 37.13 -7.82 10.37
CA ALA A 30 35.96 -8.52 9.81
C ALA A 30 36.03 -8.66 8.29
N TYR A 31 36.53 -7.62 7.61
CA TYR A 31 36.56 -7.59 6.13
C TYR A 31 37.95 -7.71 5.52
N LYS A 32 38.98 -7.96 6.35
CA LYS A 32 40.40 -8.15 5.94
C LYS A 32 40.87 -7.04 5.01
N LEU A 33 40.56 -5.78 5.36
CA LEU A 33 40.91 -4.63 4.54
C LEU A 33 42.41 -4.41 4.49
N ASP A 34 42.97 -4.21 3.30
CA ASP A 34 44.40 -3.94 3.06
C ASP A 34 44.73 -2.46 3.31
N VAL A 35 44.23 -1.92 4.45
CA VAL A 35 44.49 -0.57 4.90
C VAL A 35 44.56 -0.55 6.43
N SER A 36 45.37 0.34 6.99
CA SER A 36 45.53 0.44 8.44
C SER A 36 44.24 0.91 9.13
N SER A 37 44.01 0.46 10.36
CA SER A 37 42.87 0.94 11.17
C SER A 37 42.92 2.47 11.41
N ALA A 38 44.10 3.09 11.35
CA ALA A 38 44.23 4.55 11.39
C ALA A 38 43.69 5.21 10.11
N THR A 39 43.94 4.64 8.95
CA THR A 39 43.41 5.11 7.68
C THR A 39 41.88 4.98 7.67
N ILE A 40 41.36 3.83 8.08
CA ILE A 40 39.89 3.61 8.19
C ILE A 40 39.26 4.66 9.12
N ARG A 41 39.89 4.91 10.30
CA ARG A 41 39.42 5.92 11.24
C ARG A 41 39.38 7.32 10.65
N ASN A 42 40.37 7.70 9.84
CA ASN A 42 40.38 9.00 9.16
C ASN A 42 39.23 9.13 8.16
N GLU A 43 38.94 8.09 7.37
CA GLU A 43 37.79 8.08 6.46
C GLU A 43 36.46 8.12 7.24
N MET A 44 36.33 7.36 8.34
CA MET A 44 35.16 7.42 9.22
C MET A 44 34.93 8.82 9.78
N ASN A 45 35.99 9.53 10.19
CA ASN A 45 35.90 10.91 10.68
C ASN A 45 35.46 11.88 9.56
N ALA A 46 35.94 11.66 8.33
CA ALA A 46 35.48 12.45 7.18
C ALA A 46 34.00 12.20 6.87
N LEU A 47 33.57 10.93 6.86
CA LEU A 47 32.16 10.55 6.67
C LEU A 47 31.25 11.12 7.78
N GLU A 48 31.71 11.14 9.04
CA GLU A 48 31.01 11.77 10.16
C GLU A 48 30.88 13.29 9.94
N LYS A 49 31.97 13.96 9.55
CA LYS A 49 31.95 15.40 9.25
C LYS A 49 31.04 15.76 8.10
N ASP A 50 30.95 14.90 7.09
CA ASP A 50 30.08 15.06 5.92
C ASP A 50 28.62 14.64 6.22
N GLY A 51 28.36 14.15 7.45
CA GLY A 51 27.02 13.79 7.95
C GLY A 51 26.50 12.43 7.52
N TYR A 52 27.35 11.54 6.98
CA TYR A 52 26.95 10.18 6.60
C TYR A 52 27.03 9.19 7.78
N LEU A 53 27.80 9.50 8.81
CA LEU A 53 27.94 8.69 10.02
C LEU A 53 27.68 9.55 11.26
N GLU A 54 27.24 8.88 12.32
CA GLU A 54 27.00 9.47 13.62
C GLU A 54 27.81 8.75 14.70
N LYS A 55 28.12 9.50 15.78
CA LYS A 55 28.82 9.00 16.95
C LYS A 55 27.84 8.63 18.03
N THR A 56 27.88 7.42 18.53
CA THR A 56 27.10 7.06 19.71
C THR A 56 27.71 7.60 20.98
N HIS A 57 26.89 8.02 21.94
CA HIS A 57 27.34 8.65 23.20
C HIS A 57 28.21 7.74 24.04
N THR A 58 28.23 6.43 23.84
CA THR A 58 28.87 5.43 24.71
C THR A 58 30.08 4.74 24.10
N SER A 59 30.39 4.93 22.82
CA SER A 59 31.47 4.21 22.15
C SER A 59 32.27 5.07 21.17
N SER A 60 33.50 4.62 20.84
CA SER A 60 34.29 5.20 19.74
C SER A 60 33.82 4.73 18.36
N GLY A 61 32.82 3.87 18.30
CA GLY A 61 32.21 3.36 17.07
C GLY A 61 31.33 4.40 16.36
N ARG A 62 30.99 4.11 15.12
CA ARG A 62 30.10 4.92 14.30
C ARG A 62 28.88 4.09 13.86
N ILE A 63 27.75 4.75 13.71
CA ILE A 63 26.54 4.21 13.11
C ILE A 63 26.21 5.03 11.86
N PRO A 64 25.52 4.45 10.87
CA PRO A 64 25.03 5.20 9.74
C PRO A 64 23.99 6.23 10.18
N SER A 65 24.06 7.45 9.64
CA SER A 65 23.01 8.44 9.76
C SER A 65 21.90 8.17 8.72
N GLU A 66 20.78 8.88 8.81
CA GLU A 66 19.74 8.89 7.77
C GLU A 66 20.34 9.18 6.38
N LYS A 67 21.16 10.23 6.28
CA LYS A 67 21.89 10.58 5.04
C LYS A 67 22.82 9.46 4.57
N GLY A 68 23.47 8.75 5.49
CA GLY A 68 24.33 7.60 5.18
C GLY A 68 23.54 6.44 4.58
N TYR A 69 22.40 6.12 5.12
CA TYR A 69 21.51 5.09 4.57
C TYR A 69 20.94 5.49 3.19
N GLN A 70 20.51 6.74 3.03
CA GLN A 70 20.05 7.24 1.73
C GLN A 70 21.13 7.11 0.65
N TYR A 71 22.35 7.56 0.94
CA TYR A 71 23.48 7.45 0.02
C TYR A 71 23.81 5.98 -0.31
N TYR A 72 23.77 5.08 0.68
CA TYR A 72 23.98 3.65 0.48
C TYR A 72 22.93 3.07 -0.49
N VAL A 73 21.66 3.38 -0.28
CA VAL A 73 20.56 2.90 -1.14
C VAL A 73 20.71 3.38 -2.59
N GLU A 74 21.08 4.65 -2.77
CA GLU A 74 21.17 5.24 -4.12
C GLU A 74 22.42 4.79 -4.87
N ASN A 75 23.56 4.59 -4.19
CA ASN A 75 24.86 4.52 -4.85
C ASN A 75 25.68 3.25 -4.56
N LEU A 76 25.43 2.53 -3.46
CA LEU A 76 26.37 1.53 -2.95
C LEU A 76 25.81 0.10 -2.86
N ARG A 77 24.50 -0.09 -2.95
CA ARG A 77 23.86 -1.41 -2.86
C ARG A 77 24.20 -2.32 -4.05
N SER A 78 24.08 -3.62 -3.85
CA SER A 78 24.39 -4.63 -4.86
C SER A 78 23.24 -4.90 -5.85
N GLY A 79 22.01 -4.72 -5.41
CA GLY A 79 20.80 -4.83 -6.23
C GLY A 79 20.38 -6.27 -6.56
N SER A 80 20.65 -7.24 -5.68
CA SER A 80 20.28 -8.64 -5.92
C SER A 80 18.90 -8.98 -5.33
N VAL A 81 18.06 -9.66 -6.10
CA VAL A 81 16.74 -10.16 -5.66
C VAL A 81 16.83 -11.68 -5.42
N ASP A 82 16.25 -12.12 -4.32
CA ASP A 82 16.17 -13.56 -3.98
C ASP A 82 15.30 -14.30 -5.02
N GLU A 83 15.82 -15.40 -5.57
CA GLU A 83 15.11 -16.26 -6.53
C GLU A 83 13.79 -16.82 -5.96
N LYS A 84 13.70 -17.04 -4.66
CA LYS A 84 12.45 -17.45 -4.02
C LYS A 84 11.38 -16.37 -4.12
N ALA A 85 11.76 -15.10 -3.92
CA ALA A 85 10.84 -13.97 -4.05
C ALA A 85 10.35 -13.82 -5.50
N LYS A 86 11.23 -13.97 -6.48
CA LYS A 86 10.87 -13.94 -7.90
C LYS A 86 9.87 -15.05 -8.26
N ASN A 87 10.19 -16.30 -7.88
CA ASN A 87 9.33 -17.45 -8.18
C ASN A 87 7.97 -17.34 -7.50
N ALA A 88 7.90 -16.87 -6.25
CA ALA A 88 6.66 -16.68 -5.52
C ALA A 88 5.76 -15.64 -6.21
N LEU A 89 6.32 -14.49 -6.62
CA LEU A 89 5.56 -13.48 -7.35
C LEU A 89 5.07 -14.01 -8.71
N GLN A 90 5.94 -14.66 -9.49
CA GLN A 90 5.56 -15.22 -10.78
C GLN A 90 4.45 -16.26 -10.67
N THR A 91 4.38 -17.02 -9.59
CA THR A 91 3.28 -17.96 -9.32
C THR A 91 1.96 -17.22 -9.23
N ILE A 92 1.89 -16.12 -8.46
CA ILE A 92 0.68 -15.31 -8.33
C ILE A 92 0.27 -14.72 -9.69
N LEU A 93 1.21 -14.12 -10.41
CA LEU A 93 0.96 -13.46 -11.68
C LEU A 93 0.57 -14.43 -12.83
N SER A 94 0.87 -15.72 -12.68
CA SER A 94 0.46 -16.75 -13.65
C SER A 94 -0.98 -17.21 -13.49
N GLU A 95 -1.63 -16.93 -12.38
CA GLU A 95 -3.03 -17.30 -12.13
C GLU A 95 -4.01 -16.38 -12.87
N LYS A 96 -4.87 -16.99 -13.70
CA LYS A 96 -5.68 -16.27 -14.71
C LYS A 96 -6.99 -15.64 -14.22
N ALA A 97 -7.32 -15.69 -12.96
CA ALA A 97 -8.66 -15.29 -12.49
C ALA A 97 -8.65 -14.46 -11.21
N LYS A 98 -7.58 -13.73 -10.94
CA LYS A 98 -7.47 -12.88 -9.75
C LYS A 98 -7.87 -11.44 -10.04
N SER A 99 -8.58 -10.82 -9.10
CA SER A 99 -8.79 -9.39 -9.10
C SER A 99 -7.48 -8.62 -8.83
N VAL A 100 -7.44 -7.35 -9.22
CA VAL A 100 -6.30 -6.46 -8.90
C VAL A 100 -6.00 -6.46 -7.41
N GLU A 101 -7.05 -6.41 -6.58
CA GLU A 101 -6.94 -6.42 -5.13
C GLU A 101 -6.30 -7.70 -4.59
N GLU A 102 -6.71 -8.86 -5.11
CA GLU A 102 -6.14 -10.15 -4.71
C GLU A 102 -4.65 -10.24 -5.07
N VAL A 103 -4.29 -9.83 -6.30
CA VAL A 103 -2.87 -9.79 -6.72
C VAL A 103 -2.05 -8.87 -5.83
N MET A 104 -2.55 -7.68 -5.50
CA MET A 104 -1.87 -6.73 -4.63
C MET A 104 -1.72 -7.25 -3.21
N LYS A 105 -2.77 -7.84 -2.66
CA LYS A 105 -2.79 -8.44 -1.33
C LYS A 105 -1.77 -9.56 -1.19
N GLU A 106 -1.77 -10.51 -2.11
CA GLU A 106 -0.83 -11.64 -2.09
C GLU A 106 0.61 -11.17 -2.35
N SER A 107 0.82 -10.17 -3.21
CA SER A 107 2.14 -9.56 -3.41
C SER A 107 2.68 -8.93 -2.12
N CYS A 108 1.83 -8.21 -1.36
CA CYS A 108 2.21 -7.70 -0.05
C CYS A 108 2.53 -8.83 0.94
N GLN A 109 1.75 -9.90 0.97
CA GLN A 109 2.01 -11.03 1.86
C GLN A 109 3.37 -11.67 1.58
N ILE A 110 3.70 -11.92 0.29
CA ILE A 110 5.02 -12.45 -0.09
C ILE A 110 6.12 -11.46 0.26
N LEU A 111 5.94 -10.18 -0.04
CA LEU A 111 6.91 -9.14 0.26
C LEU A 111 7.24 -9.11 1.76
N SER A 112 6.22 -9.18 2.61
CA SER A 112 6.38 -9.28 4.06
C SER A 112 7.16 -10.52 4.48
N GLN A 113 6.78 -11.70 3.98
CA GLN A 113 7.46 -12.97 4.28
C GLN A 113 8.92 -12.99 3.80
N MET A 114 9.19 -12.45 2.62
CA MET A 114 10.54 -12.43 2.05
C MET A 114 11.45 -11.42 2.76
N THR A 115 10.93 -10.33 3.30
CA THR A 115 11.71 -9.30 3.98
C THR A 115 11.73 -9.46 5.50
N ASN A 116 10.84 -10.26 6.09
CA ASN A 116 10.52 -10.34 7.52
C ASN A 116 10.16 -8.97 8.11
N LEU A 117 9.43 -8.17 7.33
CA LEU A 117 9.01 -6.81 7.69
C LEU A 117 7.53 -6.64 7.38
N ALA A 118 6.92 -5.59 7.92
CA ALA A 118 5.56 -5.27 7.54
C ALA A 118 5.51 -4.67 6.13
N SER A 119 4.47 -4.99 5.39
CA SER A 119 4.24 -4.44 4.05
C SER A 119 2.79 -4.04 3.86
N CYS A 120 2.57 -3.02 3.04
CA CYS A 120 1.25 -2.58 2.68
C CYS A 120 1.22 -2.07 1.24
N VAL A 121 0.02 -2.04 0.68
CA VAL A 121 -0.26 -1.31 -0.54
C VAL A 121 -1.09 -0.08 -0.21
N ILE A 122 -0.67 1.05 -0.76
CA ILE A 122 -1.51 2.24 -0.83
C ILE A 122 -2.12 2.19 -2.22
N GLY A 123 -3.40 1.82 -2.28
CA GLY A 123 -4.21 1.96 -3.48
C GLY A 123 -4.54 3.42 -3.73
N GLN A 124 -5.25 3.65 -4.83
CA GLN A 124 -5.77 4.97 -5.18
C GLN A 124 -6.35 5.71 -3.98
N LYS A 125 -6.21 7.01 -4.02
CA LYS A 125 -6.94 7.88 -3.11
C LYS A 125 -8.43 7.59 -3.29
N ALA A 126 -9.06 7.00 -2.28
CA ALA A 126 -10.52 6.97 -2.20
C ALA A 126 -11.14 8.39 -2.39
N SER A 127 -10.30 9.43 -2.26
CA SER A 127 -10.66 10.83 -2.55
C SER A 127 -10.98 11.10 -4.03
N GLU A 128 -10.50 10.27 -4.95
CA GLU A 128 -10.71 10.46 -6.39
C GLU A 128 -11.80 9.56 -6.96
N GLU A 129 -12.14 8.48 -6.25
CA GLU A 129 -13.27 7.63 -6.61
C GLU A 129 -14.60 8.30 -6.29
N ARG A 130 -15.56 8.11 -7.19
CA ARG A 130 -16.91 8.63 -7.03
C ARG A 130 -17.90 7.50 -6.90
N LEU A 131 -18.86 7.66 -6.00
CA LEU A 131 -19.96 6.73 -5.86
C LEU A 131 -20.80 6.75 -7.13
N VAL A 132 -21.00 5.60 -7.78
CA VAL A 132 -21.90 5.43 -8.93
C VAL A 132 -23.27 5.05 -8.45
N SER A 133 -23.37 4.01 -7.61
CA SER A 133 -24.65 3.54 -7.12
C SER A 133 -24.54 2.81 -5.79
N ILE A 134 -25.64 2.86 -5.04
CA ILE A 134 -25.92 2.04 -3.87
C ILE A 134 -27.06 1.08 -4.24
N GLN A 135 -26.90 -0.20 -3.95
CA GLN A 135 -27.93 -1.21 -4.11
C GLN A 135 -28.10 -1.96 -2.78
N ILE A 136 -29.33 -2.38 -2.48
CA ILE A 136 -29.60 -3.28 -1.35
C ILE A 136 -30.29 -4.52 -1.86
N ILE A 137 -29.71 -5.66 -1.51
CA ILE A 137 -30.24 -6.98 -1.85
C ILE A 137 -30.70 -7.66 -0.56
N PRO A 138 -32.00 -7.90 -0.37
CA PRO A 138 -32.49 -8.73 0.71
C PRO A 138 -31.98 -10.17 0.56
N ILE A 139 -31.38 -10.74 1.61
CA ILE A 139 -30.90 -12.14 1.62
C ILE A 139 -31.85 -13.05 2.38
N GLY A 140 -32.59 -12.51 3.35
CA GLY A 140 -33.54 -13.23 4.20
C GLY A 140 -34.60 -12.30 4.75
N SER A 141 -35.39 -12.81 5.71
CA SER A 141 -36.46 -12.03 6.34
C SER A 141 -35.93 -10.77 7.07
N ASN A 142 -34.74 -10.88 7.68
CA ASN A 142 -34.17 -9.81 8.54
C ASN A 142 -32.72 -9.46 8.14
N THR A 143 -32.28 -9.83 6.94
CA THR A 143 -30.90 -9.61 6.54
C THR A 143 -30.85 -9.05 5.12
N ALA A 144 -30.04 -8.03 4.92
CA ALA A 144 -29.77 -7.47 3.59
C ALA A 144 -28.30 -7.15 3.40
N THR A 145 -27.87 -7.14 2.16
CA THR A 145 -26.52 -6.69 1.76
C THR A 145 -26.63 -5.38 0.99
N ALA A 146 -25.92 -4.36 1.47
CA ALA A 146 -25.67 -3.16 0.71
C ALA A 146 -24.48 -3.40 -0.21
N ILE A 147 -24.59 -2.97 -1.46
CA ILE A 147 -23.54 -3.01 -2.47
C ILE A 147 -23.28 -1.57 -2.91
N PHE A 148 -22.02 -1.16 -2.83
CA PHE A 148 -21.53 0.15 -3.26
C PHE A 148 -20.68 -0.05 -4.52
N VAL A 149 -20.99 0.74 -5.56
CA VAL A 149 -20.25 0.69 -6.84
C VAL A 149 -19.62 2.05 -7.07
N THR A 150 -18.32 2.08 -7.40
CA THR A 150 -17.60 3.30 -7.75
C THR A 150 -17.37 3.43 -9.25
N ASP A 151 -17.02 4.63 -9.72
CA ASP A 151 -16.72 4.94 -11.13
C ASP A 151 -15.43 4.25 -11.63
N LYS A 152 -14.65 3.70 -10.71
CA LYS A 152 -13.45 2.92 -11.01
C LYS A 152 -13.70 1.41 -11.08
N GLY A 153 -14.96 1.00 -10.92
CA GLY A 153 -15.36 -0.41 -10.95
C GLY A 153 -15.13 -1.13 -9.62
N HIS A 154 -14.77 -0.41 -8.56
CA HIS A 154 -14.69 -0.99 -7.23
C HIS A 154 -16.10 -1.31 -6.73
N VAL A 155 -16.28 -2.52 -6.20
CA VAL A 155 -17.55 -3.01 -5.65
C VAL A 155 -17.31 -3.50 -4.23
N GLU A 156 -17.89 -2.82 -3.27
CA GLU A 156 -17.87 -3.28 -1.86
C GLU A 156 -19.26 -3.74 -1.46
N SER A 157 -19.32 -4.79 -0.66
CA SER A 157 -20.56 -5.31 -0.12
C SER A 157 -20.52 -5.44 1.40
N LYS A 158 -21.63 -5.06 2.07
CA LYS A 158 -21.76 -5.16 3.52
C LYS A 158 -23.11 -5.71 3.90
N THR A 159 -23.11 -6.83 4.61
CA THR A 159 -24.33 -7.44 5.13
C THR A 159 -24.66 -6.85 6.51
N PHE A 160 -25.93 -6.52 6.72
CA PHE A 160 -26.47 -5.99 7.96
C PHE A 160 -27.84 -6.61 8.28
N ILE A 161 -28.22 -6.57 9.55
CA ILE A 161 -29.51 -7.06 10.02
C ILE A 161 -30.52 -5.93 9.92
N ILE A 162 -31.64 -6.18 9.28
CA ILE A 162 -32.80 -5.29 9.22
C ILE A 162 -33.75 -5.66 10.35
N GLN A 163 -34.19 -4.69 11.13
CA GLN A 163 -35.21 -4.94 12.17
C GLN A 163 -36.59 -5.20 11.52
N GLU A 164 -37.43 -5.96 12.17
CA GLU A 164 -38.77 -6.36 11.66
C GLU A 164 -39.68 -5.18 11.27
N ALA A 165 -39.41 -3.98 11.78
CA ALA A 165 -40.18 -2.77 11.48
C ALA A 165 -39.86 -2.12 10.11
N VAL A 166 -38.92 -2.69 9.32
CA VAL A 166 -38.47 -2.10 8.05
C VAL A 166 -39.16 -2.81 6.89
N SER A 167 -39.93 -2.07 6.09
CA SER A 167 -40.56 -2.59 4.89
C SER A 167 -39.64 -2.55 3.68
N VAL A 168 -39.90 -3.41 2.67
CA VAL A 168 -39.19 -3.38 1.38
C VAL A 168 -39.33 -2.01 0.70
N ASP A 169 -40.46 -1.34 0.89
CA ASP A 169 -40.75 0.01 0.37
C ASP A 169 -39.84 1.06 1.03
N ASP A 170 -39.60 0.97 2.35
CA ASP A 170 -38.67 1.85 3.06
C ASP A 170 -37.24 1.69 2.54
N VAL A 171 -36.80 0.47 2.31
CA VAL A 171 -35.49 0.17 1.70
C VAL A 171 -35.38 0.83 0.33
N ALA A 172 -36.36 0.60 -0.55
CA ALA A 172 -36.36 1.10 -1.91
C ALA A 172 -36.35 2.65 -1.95
N LYS A 173 -37.19 3.30 -1.12
CA LYS A 173 -37.24 4.78 -1.00
C LYS A 173 -35.94 5.36 -0.48
N THR A 174 -35.34 4.74 0.54
CA THR A 174 -34.06 5.20 1.12
C THR A 174 -32.94 5.09 0.10
N VAL A 175 -32.82 3.94 -0.58
CA VAL A 175 -31.79 3.73 -1.62
C VAL A 175 -31.95 4.72 -2.77
N LYS A 176 -33.19 4.95 -3.23
CA LYS A 176 -33.47 5.92 -4.29
C LYS A 176 -33.00 7.33 -3.86
N LEU A 177 -33.39 7.78 -2.67
CA LEU A 177 -32.98 9.07 -2.12
C LEU A 177 -31.46 9.21 -2.05
N LEU A 178 -30.78 8.18 -1.53
CA LEU A 178 -29.32 8.20 -1.40
C LEU A 178 -28.64 8.25 -2.77
N ASN A 179 -29.10 7.47 -3.75
CA ASN A 179 -28.57 7.51 -5.10
C ASN A 179 -28.77 8.87 -5.77
N GLU A 180 -29.95 9.49 -5.62
CA GLU A 180 -30.24 10.82 -6.17
C GLU A 180 -29.33 11.93 -5.58
N ARG A 181 -28.90 11.77 -4.33
CA ARG A 181 -28.12 12.77 -3.62
C ARG A 181 -26.61 12.53 -3.63
N LEU A 182 -26.19 11.27 -3.69
CA LEU A 182 -24.80 10.86 -3.48
C LEU A 182 -24.11 10.35 -4.76
N SER A 183 -24.84 10.00 -5.82
CA SER A 183 -24.21 9.58 -7.07
C SER A 183 -23.33 10.70 -7.64
N GLY A 184 -22.12 10.34 -8.06
CA GLY A 184 -21.07 11.29 -8.50
C GLY A 184 -20.29 11.96 -7.38
N THR A 185 -20.64 11.72 -6.11
CA THR A 185 -19.91 12.27 -4.95
C THR A 185 -18.60 11.52 -4.74
N PRO A 186 -17.48 12.23 -4.47
CA PRO A 186 -16.24 11.58 -4.05
C PRO A 186 -16.47 10.73 -2.79
N ILE A 187 -15.90 9.52 -2.76
CA ILE A 187 -16.09 8.55 -1.67
C ILE A 187 -15.80 9.15 -0.29
N VAL A 188 -14.73 9.93 -0.18
CA VAL A 188 -14.37 10.62 1.09
C VAL A 188 -15.42 11.64 1.57
N SER A 189 -16.25 12.14 0.67
CA SER A 189 -17.29 13.12 0.99
C SER A 189 -18.66 12.49 1.25
N VAL A 190 -18.82 11.19 0.98
CA VAL A 190 -20.12 10.50 1.11
C VAL A 190 -20.56 10.46 2.58
N VAL A 191 -19.69 10.04 3.50
CA VAL A 191 -20.02 9.99 4.93
C VAL A 191 -20.37 11.37 5.48
N PRO A 192 -19.55 12.43 5.28
CA PRO A 192 -19.93 13.80 5.67
C PRO A 192 -21.27 14.28 5.07
N MET A 193 -21.52 13.98 3.78
CA MET A 193 -22.80 14.34 3.15
C MET A 193 -23.99 13.58 3.74
N MET A 194 -23.84 12.29 4.01
CA MET A 194 -24.88 11.50 4.69
C MET A 194 -25.16 12.07 6.10
N GLU A 195 -24.13 12.38 6.87
CA GLU A 195 -24.32 13.00 8.18
C GLU A 195 -25.03 14.37 8.08
N ALA A 196 -24.70 15.18 7.09
CA ALA A 196 -25.38 16.46 6.84
C ALA A 196 -26.87 16.29 6.44
N MET A 197 -27.22 15.14 5.84
CA MET A 197 -28.61 14.81 5.48
C MET A 197 -29.43 14.31 6.68
N ARG A 198 -28.80 13.83 7.75
CA ARG A 198 -29.47 13.24 8.93
C ARG A 198 -30.57 14.13 9.53
N PRO A 199 -30.41 15.45 9.71
CA PRO A 199 -31.48 16.31 10.23
C PRO A 199 -32.73 16.38 9.33
N ALA A 200 -32.52 16.30 7.98
CA ALA A 200 -33.63 16.33 7.04
C ALA A 200 -34.43 15.01 7.03
N LEU A 201 -33.94 13.94 7.64
CA LEU A 201 -34.60 12.65 7.74
C LEU A 201 -35.58 12.59 8.96
N THR A 202 -35.70 13.64 9.74
CA THR A 202 -36.63 13.70 10.90
C THR A 202 -38.09 13.51 10.47
N ASP A 203 -38.44 13.90 9.26
CA ASP A 203 -39.80 13.81 8.71
C ASP A 203 -40.08 12.46 8.01
N TYR A 204 -39.06 11.55 7.94
CA TYR A 204 -39.18 10.26 7.32
C TYR A 204 -39.65 9.17 8.30
N LEU A 205 -40.25 8.11 7.75
CA LEU A 205 -40.69 6.96 8.55
C LEU A 205 -39.51 6.29 9.27
N VAL A 206 -39.78 5.72 10.46
CA VAL A 206 -38.77 5.08 11.31
C VAL A 206 -37.97 4.03 10.54
N GLY A 207 -38.61 3.24 9.69
CA GLY A 207 -37.93 2.23 8.86
C GLY A 207 -36.87 2.81 7.91
N GLN A 208 -37.14 3.98 7.32
CA GLN A 208 -36.18 4.66 6.42
C GLN A 208 -34.93 5.14 7.17
N ARG A 209 -35.10 5.61 8.41
CA ARG A 209 -33.97 6.01 9.26
C ARG A 209 -33.07 4.83 9.63
N ILE A 210 -33.66 3.69 9.98
CA ILE A 210 -32.92 2.47 10.29
C ILE A 210 -32.08 2.02 9.09
N VAL A 211 -32.65 2.03 7.88
CA VAL A 211 -31.92 1.70 6.65
C VAL A 211 -30.80 2.70 6.38
N PHE A 212 -31.07 3.98 6.55
CA PHE A 212 -30.06 5.03 6.38
C PHE A 212 -28.87 4.84 7.32
N ASP A 213 -29.12 4.60 8.61
CA ASP A 213 -28.07 4.39 9.62
C ASP A 213 -27.27 3.11 9.34
N ALA A 214 -27.90 2.05 8.86
CA ALA A 214 -27.23 0.83 8.45
C ALA A 214 -26.32 1.06 7.23
N ILE A 215 -26.78 1.80 6.23
CA ILE A 215 -25.97 2.16 5.04
C ILE A 215 -24.80 3.07 5.45
N LEU A 216 -25.06 4.07 6.31
CA LEU A 216 -24.02 4.96 6.81
C LEU A 216 -22.92 4.19 7.54
N GLY A 217 -23.28 3.27 8.43
CA GLY A 217 -22.32 2.40 9.12
C GLY A 217 -21.53 1.50 8.17
N ALA A 218 -22.21 0.94 7.17
CA ALA A 218 -21.56 0.14 6.13
C ALA A 218 -20.56 0.98 5.31
N PHE A 219 -20.95 2.21 4.94
CA PHE A 219 -20.11 3.12 4.17
C PHE A 219 -18.91 3.66 4.96
N THR A 220 -19.09 3.95 6.24
CA THR A 220 -17.99 4.32 7.14
C THR A 220 -16.93 3.22 7.21
N SER A 221 -17.38 1.96 7.32
CA SER A 221 -16.49 0.79 7.29
C SER A 221 -15.78 0.64 5.93
N PHE A 222 -16.45 0.93 4.81
CA PHE A 222 -15.87 0.93 3.48
C PHE A 222 -14.79 2.00 3.32
N ALA A 223 -15.09 3.25 3.67
CA ALA A 223 -14.18 4.38 3.53
C ALA A 223 -12.89 4.23 4.38
N SER A 224 -12.93 3.43 5.46
CA SER A 224 -11.77 3.19 6.33
C SER A 224 -10.87 2.03 5.89
N LYS A 225 -11.31 1.18 4.94
CA LYS A 225 -10.63 -0.09 4.61
C LYS A 225 -9.47 -0.02 3.60
N HIS A 226 -9.11 1.14 3.08
CA HIS A 226 -8.16 1.26 1.97
C HIS A 226 -6.69 1.05 2.32
N LEU A 227 -6.37 0.57 3.51
CA LEU A 227 -5.02 0.27 3.94
C LEU A 227 -4.98 -1.09 4.64
N GLU A 228 -4.53 -2.13 3.94
CA GLU A 228 -4.21 -3.42 4.57
C GLU A 228 -2.71 -3.50 4.83
N LEU A 229 -2.34 -3.76 6.08
CA LEU A 229 -0.98 -3.96 6.52
C LEU A 229 -0.74 -5.44 6.82
N PHE A 230 0.23 -6.04 6.14
CA PHE A 230 0.64 -7.44 6.30
C PHE A 230 1.93 -7.53 7.11
N GLY A 231 2.12 -8.60 7.89
CA GLY A 231 3.34 -8.83 8.66
C GLY A 231 3.53 -7.87 9.83
N LYS A 232 2.47 -7.44 10.49
CA LYS A 232 2.56 -6.63 11.71
C LYS A 232 3.37 -7.33 12.79
N ASP A 233 3.18 -8.64 12.93
CA ASP A 233 3.88 -9.44 13.93
C ASP A 233 5.39 -9.47 13.69
N GLU A 234 5.80 -9.50 12.42
CA GLU A 234 7.21 -9.40 12.02
C GLU A 234 7.82 -8.07 12.46
N LEU A 235 7.08 -6.97 12.32
CA LEU A 235 7.51 -5.65 12.74
C LEU A 235 7.59 -5.54 14.28
N TYR A 236 6.60 -6.08 14.99
CA TYR A 236 6.58 -6.08 16.47
C TYR A 236 7.71 -6.92 17.07
N SER A 237 8.15 -7.96 16.37
CA SER A 237 9.24 -8.84 16.82
C SER A 237 10.64 -8.25 16.61
N GLN A 238 10.75 -7.13 15.88
CA GLN A 238 12.05 -6.48 15.69
C GLN A 238 12.62 -5.99 17.02
N PRO A 239 13.91 -6.24 17.29
CA PRO A 239 14.54 -5.93 18.59
C PRO A 239 14.41 -4.47 19.04
N GLU A 240 14.36 -3.53 18.10
CA GLU A 240 14.20 -2.10 18.34
C GLU A 240 12.86 -1.77 19.01
N PHE A 241 11.83 -2.55 18.69
CA PHE A 241 10.49 -2.37 19.23
C PHE A 241 10.20 -3.38 20.35
N ALA A 242 10.57 -4.65 20.15
CA ALA A 242 10.28 -5.72 21.11
C ALA A 242 10.97 -5.50 22.48
N ASN A 243 12.16 -4.90 22.52
CA ASN A 243 12.93 -4.69 23.72
C ASN A 243 12.61 -3.36 24.44
N ASP A 244 11.77 -2.51 23.87
CA ASP A 244 11.35 -1.24 24.45
C ASP A 244 9.82 -1.12 24.48
N ALA A 245 9.23 -1.30 25.65
CA ALA A 245 7.78 -1.26 25.84
C ALA A 245 7.14 0.09 25.46
N MET A 246 7.89 1.21 25.54
CA MET A 246 7.38 2.51 25.14
C MET A 246 7.35 2.63 23.61
N LYS A 247 8.42 2.25 22.93
CA LYS A 247 8.48 2.24 21.46
C LYS A 247 7.46 1.28 20.86
N LEU A 248 7.30 0.09 21.43
CA LEU A 248 6.28 -0.87 21.00
C LEU A 248 4.88 -0.29 21.16
N ARG A 249 4.58 0.39 22.26
CA ARG A 249 3.29 1.04 22.48
C ARG A 249 3.00 2.15 21.45
N GLU A 250 3.98 2.98 21.16
CA GLU A 250 3.82 4.06 20.18
C GLU A 250 3.67 3.47 18.76
N LEU A 251 4.40 2.40 18.43
CA LEU A 251 4.25 1.68 17.17
C LEU A 251 2.85 1.10 17.02
N LEU A 252 2.32 0.41 18.06
CA LEU A 252 0.97 -0.13 18.07
C LEU A 252 -0.07 0.98 17.85
N ARG A 253 0.03 2.09 18.58
CA ARG A 253 -0.87 3.25 18.41
C ARG A 253 -0.80 3.86 17.01
N PHE A 254 0.37 3.90 16.43
CA PHE A 254 0.58 4.42 15.08
C PHE A 254 -0.07 3.52 14.03
N LEU A 255 0.12 2.19 14.14
CA LEU A 255 -0.43 1.22 13.20
C LEU A 255 -1.95 1.00 13.35
N ASP A 256 -2.50 1.29 14.53
CA ASP A 256 -3.93 1.23 14.81
C ASP A 256 -4.67 2.53 14.48
N ASP A 257 -3.96 3.60 14.08
CA ASP A 257 -4.52 4.87 13.61
C ASP A 257 -4.41 4.95 12.07
N PRO A 258 -5.47 4.55 11.33
CA PRO A 258 -5.41 4.47 9.86
C PRO A 258 -5.13 5.82 9.20
N ASP A 259 -5.58 6.92 9.79
CA ASP A 259 -5.42 8.26 9.21
C ASP A 259 -3.97 8.74 9.34
N LYS A 260 -3.32 8.49 10.48
CA LYS A 260 -1.91 8.81 10.67
C LYS A 260 -1.03 7.95 9.79
N LEU A 261 -1.25 6.63 9.81
CA LEU A 261 -0.50 5.69 8.98
C LEU A 261 -0.60 6.06 7.50
N LYS A 262 -1.81 6.31 7.01
CA LYS A 262 -2.04 6.73 5.63
C LYS A 262 -1.31 8.02 5.29
N LYS A 263 -1.36 9.03 6.16
CA LYS A 263 -0.70 10.33 5.95
C LYS A 263 0.83 10.17 5.83
N GLU A 264 1.45 9.38 6.70
CA GLU A 264 2.89 9.11 6.65
C GLU A 264 3.28 8.32 5.40
N LEU A 265 2.50 7.30 5.05
CA LEU A 265 2.72 6.50 3.83
C LEU A 265 2.55 7.34 2.55
N GLU A 266 1.54 8.21 2.48
CA GLU A 266 1.38 9.14 1.35
C GLU A 266 2.53 10.15 1.25
N LYS A 267 3.05 10.60 2.38
CA LYS A 267 4.21 11.47 2.45
C LYS A 267 5.46 10.73 1.94
N ALA A 268 5.67 9.50 2.41
CA ALA A 268 6.74 8.63 1.95
C ALA A 268 6.65 8.34 0.43
N ALA A 269 5.44 8.25 -0.14
CA ALA A 269 5.25 7.99 -1.57
C ALA A 269 5.40 9.23 -2.46
N LYS A 270 5.33 10.46 -1.90
CA LYS A 270 5.35 11.72 -2.68
C LYS A 270 6.73 12.37 -2.79
N ASN A 271 7.63 12.12 -1.85
CA ASN A 271 8.84 12.92 -1.65
C ASN A 271 10.02 12.55 -2.58
N GLY A 272 9.83 11.84 -3.69
CA GLY A 272 10.91 11.45 -4.59
C GLY A 272 10.59 11.59 -6.06
N GLU A 273 11.57 12.04 -6.84
CA GLU A 273 11.57 11.99 -8.32
C GLU A 273 11.87 10.55 -8.82
N ASN A 274 12.35 9.68 -7.94
CA ASN A 274 12.72 8.29 -8.23
C ASN A 274 11.55 7.34 -8.00
N ASP A 275 11.56 6.21 -8.69
CA ASP A 275 10.57 5.13 -8.55
C ASP A 275 10.58 4.49 -7.15
N ILE A 276 11.69 4.60 -6.42
CA ILE A 276 11.86 4.15 -5.04
C ILE A 276 12.15 5.32 -4.11
N ILE A 277 11.42 5.36 -3.02
CA ILE A 277 11.54 6.38 -1.98
C ILE A 277 11.87 5.71 -0.66
N VAL A 278 12.91 6.18 0.02
CA VAL A 278 13.31 5.73 1.36
C VAL A 278 13.11 6.87 2.34
N GLN A 279 12.30 6.64 3.35
CA GLN A 279 12.10 7.55 4.48
C GLN A 279 12.59 6.86 5.75
N ILE A 280 13.50 7.51 6.48
CA ILE A 280 14.03 7.03 7.76
C ILE A 280 13.55 7.97 8.85
N GLY A 281 13.04 7.39 9.93
CA GLY A 281 12.35 8.14 10.96
C GLY A 281 10.91 8.51 10.56
N SER A 282 10.10 8.82 11.55
CA SER A 282 8.74 9.32 11.39
C SER A 282 8.60 10.64 12.15
N ASP A 283 7.80 11.57 11.63
CA ASP A 283 7.43 12.80 12.35
C ASP A 283 6.63 12.51 13.63
N SER A 284 6.19 11.26 13.82
CA SER A 284 5.50 10.81 15.01
C SER A 284 6.49 10.56 16.14
N LYS A 285 6.29 11.19 17.29
CA LYS A 285 7.14 11.05 18.49
C LYS A 285 7.34 9.58 18.85
N GLY A 286 8.59 9.17 19.04
CA GLY A 286 8.96 7.83 19.49
C GLY A 286 9.05 6.79 18.38
N LEU A 287 8.99 7.19 17.11
CA LEU A 287 9.15 6.33 15.93
C LEU A 287 10.36 6.71 15.08
N ASP A 288 11.39 7.26 15.71
CA ASP A 288 12.66 7.62 15.06
C ASP A 288 13.38 6.38 14.48
N ASP A 289 13.12 5.20 15.06
CA ASP A 289 13.65 3.92 14.59
C ASP A 289 12.78 3.25 13.50
N LEU A 290 11.68 3.85 13.10
CA LEU A 290 10.86 3.33 12.01
C LEU A 290 11.34 3.87 10.67
N ALA A 291 11.49 2.99 9.68
CA ALA A 291 11.77 3.39 8.31
C ALA A 291 10.74 2.80 7.34
N MET A 292 10.53 3.49 6.24
CA MET A 292 9.61 3.12 5.18
C MET A 292 10.33 3.15 3.83
N VAL A 293 10.14 2.11 3.04
CA VAL A 293 10.60 2.04 1.66
C VAL A 293 9.40 1.85 0.76
N SER A 294 9.18 2.76 -0.16
CA SER A 294 8.02 2.76 -1.06
C SER A 294 8.45 2.68 -2.52
N ALA A 295 7.74 1.87 -3.30
CA ALA A 295 7.84 1.83 -4.75
C ALA A 295 6.53 2.26 -5.38
N LYS A 296 6.58 3.16 -6.36
CA LYS A 296 5.41 3.53 -7.16
C LYS A 296 5.04 2.38 -8.08
N ILE A 297 3.75 2.16 -8.26
CA ILE A 297 3.18 1.17 -9.17
C ILE A 297 2.02 1.78 -9.96
N SER A 298 1.86 1.32 -11.19
CA SER A 298 0.76 1.71 -12.07
C SER A 298 -0.37 0.70 -11.95
N LEU A 299 -1.51 1.14 -11.43
CA LEU A 299 -2.71 0.30 -11.32
C LEU A 299 -3.60 0.46 -12.57
N PRO A 300 -4.47 -0.52 -12.91
CA PRO A 300 -5.40 -0.40 -14.03
C PRO A 300 -6.27 0.85 -13.92
N GLY A 301 -6.55 1.51 -15.06
CA GLY A 301 -7.38 2.73 -15.11
C GLY A 301 -6.62 4.04 -14.98
N GLU A 302 -5.32 4.07 -15.30
CA GLU A 302 -4.44 5.26 -15.22
C GLU A 302 -4.24 5.77 -13.79
N HIS A 303 -4.11 4.85 -12.84
CA HIS A 303 -3.99 5.17 -11.44
C HIS A 303 -2.62 4.83 -10.89
N GLU A 304 -2.14 5.69 -9.99
CA GLU A 304 -0.89 5.48 -9.26
C GLU A 304 -1.19 4.83 -7.89
N GLY A 305 -0.45 3.80 -7.56
CA GLY A 305 -0.39 3.20 -6.24
C GLY A 305 1.04 3.18 -5.72
N ALA A 306 1.23 2.69 -4.52
CA ALA A 306 2.56 2.44 -3.97
C ALA A 306 2.57 1.15 -3.14
N LEU A 307 3.58 0.33 -3.35
CA LEU A 307 3.97 -0.73 -2.44
C LEU A 307 4.91 -0.16 -1.39
N THR A 308 4.67 -0.42 -0.13
CA THR A 308 5.50 0.09 0.96
C THR A 308 5.88 -1.03 1.91
N VAL A 309 7.13 -1.05 2.31
CA VAL A 309 7.67 -1.89 3.39
C VAL A 309 8.02 -1.01 4.58
N LEU A 310 7.57 -1.43 5.77
CA LEU A 310 7.86 -0.77 7.04
C LEU A 310 8.76 -1.69 7.86
N GLY A 311 9.83 -1.13 8.41
CA GLY A 311 10.79 -1.86 9.22
C GLY A 311 11.61 -0.96 10.13
N PRO A 312 12.54 -1.52 10.92
CA PRO A 312 13.47 -0.72 11.68
C PRO A 312 14.43 0.08 10.78
N SER A 313 14.93 1.22 11.26
CA SER A 313 15.86 2.07 10.50
C SER A 313 17.13 1.34 10.03
N ARG A 314 17.50 0.23 10.66
CA ARG A 314 18.59 -0.66 10.25
C ARG A 314 18.19 -1.86 9.39
N MET A 315 17.00 -1.82 8.72
CA MET A 315 16.60 -2.91 7.84
C MET A 315 17.63 -3.21 6.73
N ASP A 316 17.61 -4.42 6.18
CA ASP A 316 18.42 -4.78 5.01
C ASP A 316 17.90 -4.08 3.74
N TYR A 317 18.34 -2.84 3.56
CA TYR A 317 17.91 -2.00 2.42
C TYR A 317 18.25 -2.61 1.06
N ASP A 318 19.36 -3.35 0.92
CA ASP A 318 19.71 -3.97 -0.35
C ASP A 318 18.66 -5.00 -0.76
N ARG A 319 18.28 -5.86 0.17
CA ARG A 319 17.24 -6.87 -0.03
C ARG A 319 15.85 -6.24 -0.22
N VAL A 320 15.48 -5.30 0.67
CA VAL A 320 14.14 -4.66 0.65
C VAL A 320 13.93 -3.89 -0.64
N VAL A 321 14.85 -2.99 -0.99
CA VAL A 321 14.75 -2.14 -2.18
C VAL A 321 14.77 -2.97 -3.45
N SER A 322 15.68 -3.96 -3.55
CA SER A 322 15.77 -4.81 -4.73
C SER A 322 14.52 -5.65 -4.94
N THR A 323 13.98 -6.24 -3.87
CA THR A 323 12.74 -7.03 -3.95
C THR A 323 11.55 -6.14 -4.29
N LEU A 324 11.44 -4.97 -3.67
CA LEU A 324 10.36 -4.02 -3.90
C LEU A 324 10.37 -3.49 -5.34
N GLN A 325 11.56 -3.13 -5.88
CA GLN A 325 11.72 -2.72 -7.27
C GLN A 325 11.29 -3.80 -8.26
N TYR A 326 11.72 -5.03 -8.01
CA TYR A 326 11.33 -6.16 -8.86
C TYR A 326 9.81 -6.37 -8.84
N PHE A 327 9.19 -6.33 -7.66
CA PHE A 327 7.74 -6.49 -7.52
C PHE A 327 6.99 -5.38 -8.24
N ALA A 328 7.40 -4.11 -8.06
CA ALA A 328 6.78 -2.99 -8.75
C ALA A 328 6.85 -3.13 -10.27
N GLN A 329 8.02 -3.46 -10.83
CA GLN A 329 8.21 -3.64 -12.27
C GLN A 329 7.38 -4.79 -12.85
N GLU A 330 7.31 -5.94 -12.17
CA GLU A 330 6.53 -7.09 -12.65
C GLU A 330 5.02 -6.84 -12.55
N LEU A 331 4.57 -6.15 -11.50
CA LEU A 331 3.16 -5.74 -11.36
C LEU A 331 2.76 -4.73 -12.42
N ASP A 332 3.59 -3.73 -12.71
CA ASP A 332 3.36 -2.77 -13.80
C ASP A 332 3.19 -3.49 -15.14
N ARG A 333 4.09 -4.41 -15.47
CA ARG A 333 4.00 -5.23 -16.70
C ARG A 333 2.72 -6.07 -16.74
N TYR A 334 2.36 -6.67 -15.63
CA TYR A 334 1.15 -7.50 -15.52
C TYR A 334 -0.10 -6.67 -15.78
N PHE A 335 -0.24 -5.51 -15.12
CA PHE A 335 -1.40 -4.64 -15.27
C PHE A 335 -1.47 -3.96 -16.65
N GLU A 336 -0.33 -3.58 -17.25
CA GLU A 336 -0.31 -3.08 -18.63
C GLU A 336 -0.81 -4.11 -19.63
N THR A 337 -0.41 -5.37 -19.46
CA THR A 337 -0.81 -6.46 -20.36
C THR A 337 -2.31 -6.75 -20.24
N ALA A 338 -2.86 -6.73 -19.03
CA ALA A 338 -4.28 -6.90 -18.77
C ALA A 338 -5.11 -5.79 -19.45
N THR A 339 -4.68 -4.54 -19.33
CA THR A 339 -5.37 -3.37 -19.90
C THR A 339 -5.34 -3.36 -21.44
N LYS A 340 -4.26 -3.83 -22.06
CA LYS A 340 -4.16 -3.95 -23.54
C LYS A 340 -5.12 -5.02 -24.09
N GLY A 341 -5.27 -6.14 -23.39
CA GLY A 341 -6.22 -7.22 -23.75
C GLY A 341 -7.67 -6.76 -23.75
N GLU A 342 -8.08 -5.92 -22.81
CA GLU A 342 -9.43 -5.35 -22.74
C GLU A 342 -9.73 -4.37 -23.90
N LYS A 343 -8.74 -3.53 -24.26
CA LYS A 343 -8.88 -2.59 -25.39
C LYS A 343 -9.01 -3.31 -26.75
N GLU A 344 -8.38 -4.46 -26.93
CA GLU A 344 -8.52 -5.28 -28.15
C GLU A 344 -9.86 -6.04 -28.20
N CYS A 345 -10.34 -6.55 -27.07
CA CYS A 345 -11.63 -7.23 -26.98
C CYS A 345 -12.80 -6.25 -27.25
N SER A 346 -12.71 -5.03 -26.73
CA SER A 346 -13.75 -4.00 -26.97
C SER A 346 -13.76 -3.45 -28.40
N LYS A 347 -12.65 -3.50 -29.14
CA LYS A 347 -12.58 -3.16 -30.56
C LYS A 347 -13.20 -4.25 -31.44
N LYS A 348 -13.02 -5.53 -31.10
CA LYS A 348 -13.62 -6.65 -31.84
C LYS A 348 -15.14 -6.72 -31.69
N THR A 349 -15.69 -6.35 -30.55
CA THR A 349 -17.14 -6.28 -30.32
C THR A 349 -17.80 -5.11 -31.02
N LYS A 350 -17.11 -4.02 -31.32
CA LYS A 350 -17.65 -2.87 -32.08
C LYS A 350 -17.62 -3.09 -33.60
N SER A 351 -16.74 -3.94 -34.12
CA SER A 351 -16.66 -4.23 -35.57
C SER A 351 -17.58 -5.33 -36.05
N GLY A 352 -18.29 -6.04 -35.14
CA GLY A 352 -19.16 -7.17 -35.45
C GLY A 352 -20.65 -6.82 -35.72
N LYS A 353 -21.04 -5.55 -35.71
CA LYS A 353 -22.45 -5.13 -35.95
C LYS A 353 -22.61 -4.35 -37.26
N THR A 354 -22.46 -5.02 -38.41
CA THR A 354 -23.07 -4.55 -39.69
C THR A 354 -23.09 -5.67 -40.70
N THR A 355 -24.04 -6.60 -40.56
CA THR A 355 -24.58 -7.35 -41.69
C THR A 355 -26.09 -7.49 -41.48
N LYS A 356 -26.84 -6.61 -42.14
CA LYS A 356 -28.32 -6.78 -42.31
C LYS A 356 -28.58 -7.99 -43.19
N PRO A 357 -29.57 -8.86 -42.87
CA PRO A 357 -30.02 -9.90 -43.83
C PRO A 357 -30.77 -9.24 -44.97
N GLN A 358 -30.32 -9.47 -46.20
CA GLN A 358 -31.11 -9.15 -47.40
C GLN A 358 -32.34 -10.03 -47.46
N ALA A 359 -33.49 -9.41 -47.52
CA ALA A 359 -34.77 -10.06 -47.75
C ALA A 359 -34.86 -10.55 -49.22
N ASN A 360 -34.93 -11.86 -49.41
CA ASN A 360 -35.15 -12.53 -50.69
C ASN A 360 -36.62 -12.42 -51.06
N LYS A 361 -37.00 -11.53 -51.99
CA LYS A 361 -38.29 -11.52 -52.66
C LYS A 361 -38.34 -12.66 -53.70
N LYS A 362 -39.05 -13.74 -53.42
CA LYS A 362 -39.47 -14.70 -54.44
C LYS A 362 -40.76 -14.17 -55.10
N THR A 363 -40.61 -13.78 -56.33
CA THR A 363 -41.69 -13.59 -57.29
C THR A 363 -42.26 -14.94 -57.68
N THR A 364 -43.56 -15.19 -57.43
CA THR A 364 -44.28 -16.30 -58.01
C THR A 364 -45.18 -15.75 -59.14
N LYS A 365 -44.91 -16.18 -60.38
CA LYS A 365 -45.82 -16.05 -61.54
C LYS A 365 -46.56 -17.36 -61.72
N LYS A 366 -47.85 -17.22 -61.93
CA LYS A 366 -48.91 -18.13 -62.32
C LYS A 366 -49.57 -18.94 -61.23
#